data_fd7b4b8918bd77111a100d6a74b86dbe
#
_entry.id   fd7b4b8918bd77111a100d6a74b86dbe
#
_cell.length_a   1.000
_cell.length_b   1.000
_cell.length_c   1.000
_cell.angle_alpha   90.00
_cell.angle_beta   90.00
_cell.angle_gamma   90.00
#
_symmetry.space_group_name_H-M   'P 1'
#
loop_
_entity.id
_entity.type
_entity.pdbx_description
1 polymer ?
#
loop_
_entity_poly.entity_id
_entity_poly.type
_entity_poly.pdbx_seq_one_letter_code
_entity_poly.pdbx_strand_id
1 'polypeptide(L)'
;MKFTKNNQFNSLEISFDEKPSEEVRNILKANHFKWHSVKKVWYGYKTREEIEKALNGSTTTAKPEQNNHSLKVGDILSSSWGYDQTNNDFYQVVKTSKSCVWLIEVSLPIKERKGISGMSEDRKYDIEGAKPCSNDETPFRRTVYNYSANKEPKCDSVSISDYEIAHKYEGEWMYCSWYA
;
A
#
# COMPACT_ATOMS: atom_id res chain seq x y z
N MET A 1 6.11 33.40 3.71
CA MET A 1 6.71 32.49 4.72
C MET A 1 7.66 33.26 5.61
N LYS A 2 7.47 33.23 6.95
CA LYS A 2 8.32 33.90 7.94
C LYS A 2 8.89 32.88 8.92
N PHE A 3 10.16 33.05 9.28
CA PHE A 3 10.84 32.29 10.32
C PHE A 3 11.00 33.11 11.58
N THR A 4 10.63 32.57 12.71
CA THR A 4 10.75 33.26 14.03
C THR A 4 11.39 32.27 15.02
N LYS A 5 12.43 32.69 15.73
CA LYS A 5 13.05 31.87 16.77
C LYS A 5 12.29 32.10 18.08
N ASN A 6 11.74 31.06 18.65
CA ASN A 6 11.15 31.09 19.99
C ASN A 6 12.25 30.82 21.02
N ASN A 7 12.69 31.87 21.71
CA ASN A 7 13.79 31.78 22.67
C ASN A 7 13.39 31.04 23.97
N GLN A 8 12.10 31.01 24.30
CA GLN A 8 11.61 30.32 25.51
C GLN A 8 11.72 28.80 25.39
N PHE A 9 11.49 28.26 24.20
CA PHE A 9 11.52 26.79 23.93
C PHE A 9 12.67 26.40 23.03
N ASN A 10 13.54 27.34 22.65
CA ASN A 10 14.63 27.15 21.69
C ASN A 10 14.19 26.43 20.38
N SER A 11 13.01 26.77 19.91
CA SER A 11 12.39 26.22 18.72
C SER A 11 12.31 27.22 17.59
N LEU A 12 12.36 26.72 16.34
CA LEU A 12 12.09 27.52 15.15
C LEU A 12 10.60 27.43 14.83
N GLU A 13 9.94 28.58 14.74
CA GLU A 13 8.54 28.71 14.32
C GLU A 13 8.49 29.22 12.88
N ILE A 14 7.66 28.58 12.04
CA ILE A 14 7.47 28.93 10.64
C ILE A 14 6.00 29.28 10.43
N SER A 15 5.72 30.48 9.98
CA SER A 15 4.38 30.93 9.59
C SER A 15 4.28 31.08 8.08
N PHE A 16 3.11 30.74 7.55
CA PHE A 16 2.76 30.89 6.16
C PHE A 16 1.55 31.83 6.06
N ASP A 17 1.54 32.69 5.07
CA ASP A 17 0.44 33.63 4.80
C ASP A 17 -0.80 32.87 4.28
N GLU A 18 -0.57 31.78 3.52
CA GLU A 18 -1.60 30.86 3.04
C GLU A 18 -1.26 29.41 3.47
N LYS A 19 -2.23 28.52 3.35
CA LYS A 19 -2.02 27.09 3.67
C LYS A 19 -0.93 26.51 2.77
N PRO A 20 0.20 26.03 3.32
CA PRO A 20 1.28 25.48 2.50
C PRO A 20 0.84 24.25 1.73
N SER A 21 1.46 24.03 0.56
CA SER A 21 1.20 22.86 -0.28
C SER A 21 1.41 21.54 0.48
N GLU A 22 0.87 20.46 -0.05
CA GLU A 22 1.04 19.15 0.59
C GLU A 22 2.51 18.73 0.65
N GLU A 23 3.27 19.05 -0.37
CA GLU A 23 4.71 18.79 -0.43
C GLU A 23 5.47 19.51 0.69
N VAL A 24 5.25 20.81 0.85
CA VAL A 24 5.86 21.60 1.92
C VAL A 24 5.48 21.06 3.30
N ARG A 25 4.22 20.67 3.50
CA ARG A 25 3.77 20.07 4.77
C ARG A 25 4.45 18.72 5.04
N ASN A 26 4.66 17.91 4.01
CA ASN A 26 5.34 16.62 4.12
C ASN A 26 6.84 16.82 4.46
N ILE A 27 7.50 17.79 3.83
CA ILE A 27 8.89 18.16 4.16
C ILE A 27 9.00 18.61 5.61
N LEU A 28 8.09 19.47 6.08
CA LEU A 28 8.09 19.93 7.46
C LEU A 28 7.89 18.77 8.46
N LYS A 29 6.95 17.86 8.18
CA LYS A 29 6.72 16.66 9.00
C LYS A 29 7.94 15.73 9.01
N ALA A 30 8.55 15.49 7.85
CA ALA A 30 9.77 14.66 7.71
C ALA A 30 10.95 15.25 8.49
N ASN A 31 10.98 16.57 8.67
CA ASN A 31 11.97 17.27 9.48
C ASN A 31 11.52 17.49 10.94
N HIS A 32 10.51 16.72 11.41
CA HIS A 32 9.99 16.73 12.79
C HIS A 32 9.33 18.03 13.21
N PHE A 33 8.88 18.86 12.27
CA PHE A 33 8.05 20.02 12.59
C PHE A 33 6.61 19.60 12.87
N LYS A 34 5.99 20.18 13.89
CA LYS A 34 4.60 19.96 14.29
C LYS A 34 3.77 21.23 14.07
N TRP A 35 2.51 21.03 13.72
CA TRP A 35 1.57 22.14 13.57
C TRP A 35 0.98 22.56 14.91
N HIS A 36 1.03 23.86 15.22
CA HIS A 36 0.40 24.45 16.38
C HIS A 36 -0.89 25.16 15.93
N SER A 37 -2.05 24.56 16.21
CA SER A 37 -3.35 25.00 15.70
C SER A 37 -3.76 26.41 16.21
N VAL A 38 -3.43 26.76 17.44
CA VAL A 38 -3.78 28.06 18.04
C VAL A 38 -2.92 29.19 17.49
N LYS A 39 -1.60 29.01 17.43
CA LYS A 39 -0.67 30.03 16.90
C LYS A 39 -0.60 30.04 15.37
N LYS A 40 -1.16 29.00 14.68
CA LYS A 40 -1.11 28.81 13.23
C LYS A 40 0.32 28.83 12.68
N VAL A 41 1.25 28.16 13.38
CA VAL A 41 2.66 28.05 12.99
C VAL A 41 3.11 26.59 13.03
N TRP A 42 4.11 26.27 12.21
CA TRP A 42 4.87 25.04 12.32
C TRP A 42 6.05 25.26 13.23
N TYR A 43 6.31 24.40 14.18
CA TYR A 43 7.44 24.54 15.11
C TYR A 43 8.28 23.26 15.16
N GLY A 44 9.59 23.43 15.27
CA GLY A 44 10.57 22.35 15.33
C GLY A 44 11.89 22.83 15.89
N TYR A 45 12.85 21.90 16.03
CA TYR A 45 14.14 22.19 16.69
C TYR A 45 15.31 22.25 15.70
N LYS A 46 15.07 22.14 14.40
CA LYS A 46 16.11 22.32 13.37
C LYS A 46 16.41 23.79 13.14
N THR A 47 17.60 24.05 12.62
CA THR A 47 18.04 25.39 12.26
C THR A 47 17.30 25.90 11.02
N ARG A 48 17.25 27.22 10.86
CA ARG A 48 16.66 27.86 9.69
C ARG A 48 17.33 27.39 8.40
N GLU A 49 18.66 27.30 8.40
CA GLU A 49 19.46 26.91 7.24
C GLU A 49 19.15 25.48 6.76
N GLU A 50 19.00 24.55 7.70
CA GLU A 50 18.66 23.18 7.40
C GLU A 50 17.26 23.06 6.77
N ILE A 51 16.29 23.82 7.26
CA ILE A 51 14.92 23.74 6.74
C ILE A 51 14.78 24.52 5.42
N GLU A 52 15.46 25.64 5.24
CA GLU A 52 15.52 26.36 3.96
C GLU A 52 16.19 25.48 2.89
N LYS A 53 17.25 24.77 3.22
CA LYS A 53 17.90 23.81 2.31
C LYS A 53 16.97 22.65 1.96
N ALA A 54 16.19 22.14 2.91
CA ALA A 54 15.21 21.09 2.67
C ALA A 54 14.04 21.59 1.80
N LEU A 55 13.59 22.82 1.96
CA LEU A 55 12.52 23.42 1.18
C LEU A 55 12.96 23.84 -0.23
N ASN A 56 14.20 24.32 -0.39
CA ASN A 56 14.77 24.77 -1.66
C ASN A 56 15.45 23.64 -2.43
N GLY A 57 15.88 22.58 -1.74
CA GLY A 57 16.47 21.37 -2.32
C GLY A 57 15.44 20.33 -2.75
N SER A 58 14.20 20.71 -2.90
CA SER A 58 13.09 19.82 -3.26
C SER A 58 13.14 19.40 -4.73
N THR A 59 14.17 18.65 -5.09
CA THR A 59 14.06 17.55 -6.05
C THR A 59 13.92 16.29 -5.18
N THR A 60 12.70 15.91 -4.96
CA THR A 60 12.20 14.58 -4.63
C THR A 60 13.26 13.48 -4.51
N THR A 61 13.74 13.24 -3.31
CA THR A 61 13.99 11.87 -2.88
C THR A 61 13.33 11.73 -1.52
N ALA A 62 12.01 11.49 -1.54
CA ALA A 62 11.45 10.67 -0.49
C ALA A 62 12.36 9.45 -0.47
N LYS A 63 13.18 9.29 0.58
CA LYS A 63 13.83 8.02 0.89
C LYS A 63 12.69 7.02 0.80
N PRO A 64 12.72 6.02 -0.09
CA PRO A 64 11.63 5.08 -0.17
C PRO A 64 11.44 4.54 1.24
N GLU A 65 10.28 4.79 1.84
CA GLU A 65 9.94 4.13 3.10
C GLU A 65 10.03 2.66 2.78
N GLN A 66 11.02 2.01 3.34
CA GLN A 66 11.28 0.60 3.07
C GLN A 66 10.07 -0.14 3.62
N ASN A 67 9.21 -0.60 2.71
CA ASN A 67 8.04 -1.37 3.06
C ASN A 67 8.49 -2.60 3.85
N ASN A 68 7.74 -2.97 4.87
CA ASN A 68 8.00 -4.20 5.62
C ASN A 68 7.59 -5.46 4.84
N HIS A 69 7.14 -5.28 3.59
CA HIS A 69 6.67 -6.33 2.69
C HIS A 69 7.22 -6.11 1.27
N SER A 70 7.18 -7.15 0.45
CA SER A 70 7.69 -7.15 -0.92
C SER A 70 6.67 -6.71 -1.97
N LEU A 71 5.38 -6.57 -1.60
CA LEU A 71 4.29 -6.23 -2.51
C LEU A 71 4.46 -4.84 -3.11
N LYS A 72 4.20 -4.73 -4.41
CA LYS A 72 4.32 -3.50 -5.22
C LYS A 72 2.98 -3.15 -5.86
N VAL A 73 2.82 -1.88 -6.23
CA VAL A 73 1.68 -1.43 -7.05
C VAL A 73 1.70 -2.18 -8.38
N GLY A 74 0.55 -2.74 -8.76
CA GLY A 74 0.39 -3.58 -9.94
C GLY A 74 0.47 -5.09 -9.65
N ASP A 75 0.99 -5.52 -8.51
CA ASP A 75 0.99 -6.95 -8.15
C ASP A 75 -0.45 -7.46 -8.03
N ILE A 76 -0.66 -8.69 -8.49
CA ILE A 76 -1.92 -9.41 -8.33
C ILE A 76 -1.78 -10.37 -7.13
N LEU A 77 -2.78 -10.38 -6.29
CA LEU A 77 -2.92 -11.35 -5.21
C LEU A 77 -4.03 -12.32 -5.57
N SER A 78 -3.88 -13.59 -5.22
CA SER A 78 -4.90 -14.61 -5.35
C SER A 78 -5.31 -15.14 -3.99
N SER A 79 -6.58 -15.49 -3.86
CA SER A 79 -7.15 -16.17 -2.72
C SER A 79 -7.94 -17.39 -3.20
N SER A 80 -7.83 -18.50 -2.48
CA SER A 80 -8.65 -19.69 -2.70
C SER A 80 -9.46 -19.94 -1.43
N TRP A 81 -10.77 -20.04 -1.57
CA TRP A 81 -11.68 -20.22 -0.45
C TRP A 81 -12.92 -21.04 -0.82
N GLY A 82 -13.63 -21.48 0.21
CA GLY A 82 -14.86 -22.25 0.10
C GLY A 82 -14.78 -23.56 0.88
N TYR A 83 -15.94 -24.08 1.32
CA TYR A 83 -16.04 -25.31 2.07
C TYR A 83 -16.39 -26.50 1.16
N ASP A 84 -17.49 -26.36 0.43
CA ASP A 84 -18.00 -27.42 -0.46
C ASP A 84 -17.49 -27.29 -1.91
N GLN A 85 -17.11 -26.08 -2.31
CA GLN A 85 -16.49 -25.77 -3.60
C GLN A 85 -15.29 -24.86 -3.40
N THR A 86 -14.36 -24.84 -4.35
CA THR A 86 -13.20 -23.97 -4.30
C THR A 86 -13.35 -22.83 -5.29
N ASN A 87 -13.45 -21.61 -4.76
CA ASN A 87 -13.47 -20.36 -5.51
C ASN A 87 -12.08 -19.74 -5.51
N ASN A 88 -11.76 -18.99 -6.56
CA ASN A 88 -10.52 -18.25 -6.68
C ASN A 88 -10.86 -16.80 -6.98
N ASP A 89 -10.49 -15.91 -6.07
CA ASP A 89 -10.65 -14.47 -6.21
C ASP A 89 -9.30 -13.78 -6.36
N PHE A 90 -9.30 -12.64 -7.05
CA PHE A 90 -8.09 -11.91 -7.37
C PHE A 90 -8.21 -10.45 -6.98
N TYR A 91 -7.10 -9.89 -6.51
CA TYR A 91 -7.01 -8.51 -6.05
C TYR A 91 -5.77 -7.84 -6.63
N GLN A 92 -5.91 -6.64 -7.14
CA GLN A 92 -4.77 -5.85 -7.61
C GLN A 92 -4.35 -4.84 -6.54
N VAL A 93 -3.06 -4.75 -6.29
CA VAL A 93 -2.47 -3.73 -5.43
C VAL A 93 -2.43 -2.41 -6.18
N VAL A 94 -3.20 -1.42 -5.73
CA VAL A 94 -3.25 -0.08 -6.34
C VAL A 94 -2.44 0.95 -5.56
N LYS A 95 -2.12 0.68 -4.30
CA LYS A 95 -1.29 1.54 -3.45
C LYS A 95 -0.62 0.71 -2.37
N THR A 96 0.60 1.10 -2.00
CA THR A 96 1.36 0.49 -0.90
C THR A 96 1.76 1.53 0.14
N SER A 97 1.99 1.07 1.37
CA SER A 97 2.62 1.82 2.44
C SER A 97 3.47 0.88 3.28
N LYS A 98 4.15 1.37 4.30
CA LYS A 98 5.11 0.60 5.11
C LYS A 98 4.62 -0.79 5.54
N SER A 99 3.35 -0.93 5.91
CA SER A 99 2.77 -2.20 6.42
C SER A 99 1.38 -2.52 5.86
N CYS A 100 0.91 -1.76 4.87
CA CYS A 100 -0.43 -1.92 4.32
C CYS A 100 -0.44 -1.80 2.81
N VAL A 101 -1.43 -2.42 2.19
CA VAL A 101 -1.76 -2.28 0.77
C VAL A 101 -3.22 -1.82 0.62
N TRP A 102 -3.51 -1.17 -0.51
CA TRP A 102 -4.87 -0.90 -0.98
C TRP A 102 -5.13 -1.79 -2.17
N LEU A 103 -6.24 -2.47 -2.14
CA LEU A 103 -6.63 -3.50 -3.08
C LEU A 103 -7.92 -3.11 -3.77
N ILE A 104 -8.04 -3.50 -5.02
CA ILE A 104 -9.30 -3.59 -5.76
C ILE A 104 -9.50 -5.03 -6.20
N GLU A 105 -10.74 -5.48 -6.25
CA GLU A 105 -11.08 -6.78 -6.79
C GLU A 105 -10.96 -6.77 -8.32
N VAL A 106 -10.34 -7.79 -8.88
CA VAL A 106 -10.12 -7.89 -10.33
C VAL A 106 -10.52 -9.27 -10.84
N SER A 107 -11.03 -9.31 -12.06
CA SER A 107 -11.26 -10.55 -12.79
C SER A 107 -10.08 -10.83 -13.70
N LEU A 108 -9.57 -12.05 -13.66
CA LEU A 108 -8.51 -12.52 -14.55
C LEU A 108 -9.10 -13.51 -15.58
N PRO A 109 -8.81 -13.37 -16.88
CA PRO A 109 -9.19 -14.36 -17.85
C PRO A 109 -8.42 -15.67 -17.63
N ILE A 110 -9.08 -16.79 -17.88
CA ILE A 110 -8.42 -18.10 -17.80
C ILE A 110 -7.53 -18.26 -19.03
N LYS A 111 -6.24 -18.50 -18.79
CA LYS A 111 -5.24 -18.73 -19.82
C LYS A 111 -5.16 -20.19 -20.23
N GLU A 112 -5.14 -21.09 -19.26
CA GLU A 112 -4.99 -22.53 -19.47
C GLU A 112 -5.86 -23.31 -18.48
N ARG A 113 -6.27 -24.52 -18.89
CA ARG A 113 -7.02 -25.45 -18.05
C ARG A 113 -6.41 -26.86 -18.19
N LYS A 114 -6.40 -27.62 -17.10
CA LYS A 114 -5.98 -29.03 -17.09
C LYS A 114 -6.74 -29.82 -16.02
N GLY A 115 -6.60 -31.13 -16.04
CA GLY A 115 -7.17 -31.98 -14.99
C GLY A 115 -8.69 -31.93 -14.94
N ILE A 116 -9.36 -31.65 -16.06
CA ILE A 116 -10.82 -31.48 -16.10
C ILE A 116 -11.50 -32.76 -15.67
N SER A 117 -12.22 -32.70 -14.57
CA SER A 117 -13.11 -33.76 -14.05
C SER A 117 -14.49 -33.13 -13.87
N GLY A 118 -15.58 -33.92 -13.87
CA GLY A 118 -16.94 -33.38 -13.92
C GLY A 118 -17.28 -32.17 -13.07
N MET A 119 -16.61 -31.98 -11.89
CA MET A 119 -16.86 -30.90 -10.95
C MET A 119 -15.60 -30.13 -10.53
N SER A 120 -14.45 -30.35 -11.16
CA SER A 120 -13.20 -29.69 -10.82
C SER A 120 -12.23 -29.61 -11.99
N GLU A 121 -11.37 -28.60 -11.93
CA GLU A 121 -10.25 -28.40 -12.85
C GLU A 121 -9.16 -27.56 -12.20
N ASP A 122 -7.95 -27.65 -12.70
CA ASP A 122 -6.90 -26.69 -12.42
C ASP A 122 -6.92 -25.59 -13.48
N ARG A 123 -6.83 -24.35 -13.06
CA ARG A 123 -6.80 -23.16 -13.92
C ARG A 123 -5.52 -22.38 -13.74
N LYS A 124 -5.03 -21.85 -14.84
CA LYS A 124 -3.99 -20.82 -14.85
C LYS A 124 -4.57 -19.55 -15.44
N TYR A 125 -4.35 -18.43 -14.76
CA TYR A 125 -4.97 -17.15 -15.12
C TYR A 125 -3.96 -16.21 -15.76
N ASP A 126 -4.45 -15.33 -16.62
CA ASP A 126 -3.65 -14.33 -17.32
C ASP A 126 -3.60 -13.04 -16.49
N ILE A 127 -2.43 -12.75 -15.94
CA ILE A 127 -2.19 -11.56 -15.09
C ILE A 127 -2.31 -10.26 -15.91
N GLU A 128 -1.84 -10.27 -17.18
CA GLU A 128 -1.85 -9.10 -18.03
C GLU A 128 -3.28 -8.70 -18.46
N GLY A 129 -4.18 -9.68 -18.48
CA GLY A 129 -5.59 -9.49 -18.79
C GLY A 129 -6.46 -9.02 -17.62
N ALA A 130 -5.89 -8.64 -16.49
CA ALA A 130 -6.63 -8.22 -15.29
C ALA A 130 -7.54 -7.02 -15.58
N LYS A 131 -8.80 -7.11 -15.13
CA LYS A 131 -9.80 -6.03 -15.25
C LYS A 131 -10.51 -5.85 -13.91
N PRO A 132 -10.78 -4.62 -13.47
CA PRO A 132 -11.60 -4.37 -12.29
C PRO A 132 -12.97 -5.05 -12.44
N CYS A 133 -13.47 -5.65 -11.36
CA CYS A 133 -14.80 -6.28 -11.34
C CYS A 133 -15.93 -5.26 -11.45
N SER A 134 -15.70 -4.02 -10.97
CA SER A 134 -16.65 -2.90 -11.08
C SER A 134 -15.95 -1.62 -11.53
N ASN A 135 -16.65 -0.78 -12.29
CA ASN A 135 -16.12 0.54 -12.70
C ASN A 135 -16.04 1.55 -11.54
N ASP A 136 -16.81 1.36 -10.47
CA ASP A 136 -16.89 2.23 -9.29
C ASP A 136 -16.19 1.62 -8.07
N GLU A 137 -15.25 0.70 -8.28
CA GLU A 137 -14.61 -0.02 -7.20
C GLU A 137 -13.70 0.89 -6.38
N THR A 138 -14.05 1.08 -5.12
CA THR A 138 -13.25 1.86 -4.17
C THR A 138 -12.16 0.99 -3.55
N PRO A 139 -10.89 1.40 -3.65
CA PRO A 139 -9.81 0.63 -3.05
C PRO A 139 -9.99 0.47 -1.53
N PHE A 140 -9.90 -0.75 -1.04
CA PHE A 140 -9.96 -1.04 0.38
C PHE A 140 -8.57 -1.34 0.96
N ARG A 141 -8.33 -0.89 2.18
CA ARG A 141 -7.04 -1.02 2.85
C ARG A 141 -6.97 -2.33 3.64
N ARG A 142 -5.82 -3.02 3.54
CA ARG A 142 -5.50 -4.21 4.35
C ARG A 142 -4.07 -4.14 4.86
N THR A 143 -3.82 -4.74 6.03
CA THR A 143 -2.48 -4.93 6.58
C THR A 143 -1.82 -6.13 5.92
N VAL A 144 -0.54 -6.01 5.62
CA VAL A 144 0.27 -7.13 5.13
C VAL A 144 0.91 -7.83 6.32
N TYR A 145 0.75 -9.14 6.39
CA TYR A 145 1.33 -10.01 7.39
C TYR A 145 2.47 -10.80 6.76
N ASN A 146 3.60 -10.84 7.44
CA ASN A 146 4.72 -11.67 7.04
C ASN A 146 4.70 -12.95 7.88
N TYR A 147 4.14 -14.00 7.33
CA TYR A 147 3.90 -15.26 8.06
C TYR A 147 5.17 -16.08 8.33
N SER A 148 6.32 -15.65 7.86
CA SER A 148 7.54 -16.42 7.98
C SER A 148 8.55 -15.77 8.95
N ALA A 149 8.36 -15.96 10.24
CA ALA A 149 9.39 -15.64 11.23
C ALA A 149 10.65 -16.54 11.07
N ASN A 150 10.56 -17.70 10.41
CA ASN A 150 11.63 -18.70 10.36
C ASN A 150 11.75 -19.49 9.03
N LYS A 151 11.10 -19.09 7.95
CA LYS A 151 11.24 -19.74 6.62
C LYS A 151 11.55 -18.70 5.55
N GLU A 152 12.61 -18.91 4.82
CA GLU A 152 12.88 -18.21 3.56
C GLU A 152 12.29 -19.03 2.38
N PRO A 153 11.66 -18.40 1.38
CA PRO A 153 11.39 -16.98 1.28
C PRO A 153 10.19 -16.51 2.13
N LYS A 154 10.26 -15.25 2.58
CA LYS A 154 9.15 -14.59 3.28
C LYS A 154 7.96 -14.48 2.33
N CYS A 155 6.84 -15.08 2.70
CA CYS A 155 5.60 -14.98 1.95
C CYS A 155 4.73 -13.89 2.56
N ASP A 156 4.54 -12.80 1.82
CA ASP A 156 3.61 -11.77 2.22
C ASP A 156 2.17 -12.27 2.01
N SER A 157 1.34 -12.10 3.05
CA SER A 157 -0.06 -12.49 3.02
C SER A 157 -0.94 -11.33 3.46
N VAL A 158 -2.15 -11.29 2.94
CA VAL A 158 -3.14 -10.26 3.21
C VAL A 158 -4.46 -10.92 3.58
N SER A 159 -4.97 -10.65 4.79
CA SER A 159 -6.30 -11.11 5.18
C SER A 159 -7.35 -10.24 4.50
N ILE A 160 -8.17 -10.84 3.66
CA ILE A 160 -9.27 -10.17 2.97
C ILE A 160 -10.52 -10.19 3.86
N SER A 161 -10.82 -11.35 4.44
CA SER A 161 -11.90 -11.55 5.39
C SER A 161 -11.46 -12.54 6.48
N ASP A 162 -12.37 -12.95 7.37
CA ASP A 162 -12.09 -13.89 8.46
C ASP A 162 -11.72 -15.30 7.95
N TYR A 163 -12.12 -15.65 6.73
CA TYR A 163 -11.91 -16.96 6.12
C TYR A 163 -11.08 -16.89 4.83
N GLU A 164 -10.61 -15.72 4.44
CA GLU A 164 -9.95 -15.50 3.16
C GLU A 164 -8.61 -14.81 3.32
N ILE A 165 -7.56 -15.46 2.86
CA ILE A 165 -6.20 -14.94 2.86
C ILE A 165 -5.67 -14.94 1.42
N ALA A 166 -5.17 -13.81 0.98
CA ALA A 166 -4.59 -13.64 -0.33
C ALA A 166 -3.06 -13.61 -0.27
N HIS A 167 -2.44 -14.22 -1.27
CA HIS A 167 -1.00 -14.24 -1.50
C HIS A 167 -0.67 -13.73 -2.89
N LYS A 168 0.57 -13.31 -3.11
CA LYS A 168 0.99 -12.87 -4.45
C LYS A 168 0.83 -14.02 -5.45
N TYR A 169 0.13 -13.73 -6.55
CA TYR A 169 -0.07 -14.64 -7.67
C TYR A 169 1.00 -14.40 -8.74
N GLU A 170 1.75 -15.43 -9.08
CA GLU A 170 2.83 -15.38 -10.06
C GLU A 170 2.54 -16.25 -11.30
N GLY A 171 1.30 -16.70 -11.46
CA GLY A 171 0.85 -17.50 -12.59
C GLY A 171 0.91 -19.01 -12.33
N GLU A 172 0.85 -19.44 -11.09
CA GLU A 172 0.75 -20.83 -10.70
C GLU A 172 -0.60 -21.45 -11.06
N TRP A 173 -0.67 -22.77 -11.08
CA TRP A 173 -1.90 -23.49 -11.24
C TRP A 173 -2.74 -23.44 -9.98
N MET A 174 -4.02 -23.08 -10.12
CA MET A 174 -4.98 -23.01 -9.02
C MET A 174 -6.10 -24.00 -9.22
N TYR A 175 -6.36 -24.79 -8.20
CA TYR A 175 -7.49 -25.71 -8.19
C TYR A 175 -8.81 -24.94 -8.09
N CYS A 176 -9.81 -25.38 -8.83
CA CYS A 176 -11.15 -24.83 -8.80
C CYS A 176 -12.16 -25.98 -8.83
N SER A 177 -13.19 -25.90 -8.00
CA SER A 177 -14.27 -26.90 -8.02
C SER A 177 -15.63 -26.22 -7.84
N TRP A 178 -16.65 -26.88 -8.33
CA TRP A 178 -18.06 -26.42 -8.26
C TRP A 178 -18.99 -27.58 -8.03
N TYR A 179 -20.15 -27.32 -7.46
CA TYR A 179 -21.25 -28.26 -7.42
C TYR A 179 -22.02 -28.22 -8.73
N ALA A 180 -22.48 -29.39 -9.19
CA ALA A 180 -23.37 -29.53 -10.35
C ALA A 180 -24.84 -29.42 -9.91
#